data_34f0611297ba7e06d8e76f9dd4d44f5a
#
_entry.id   34f0611297ba7e06d8e76f9dd4d44f5a
#
_cell.length_a   1.000
_cell.length_b   1.000
_cell.length_c   1.000
_cell.angle_alpha   90.00
_cell.angle_beta   90.00
_cell.angle_gamma   90.00
#
_symmetry.space_group_name_H-M   'P 1'
#
loop_
_entity.id
_entity.type
_entity.pdbx_description
1 polymer ?
#
loop_
_entity_poly.entity_id
_entity_poly.type
_entity_poly.pdbx_seq_one_letter_code
_entity_poly.pdbx_strand_id
1 'polypeptide(L)'
;MLLSRSAERLSRCAPKPRFYSAGPPPWRPVSALDEYDDSESSDLIIRPISLRQLTFFGRTLTEPRLISSANYVRTELPTRLAHRLRDIQQLPYVIVSNPHLSLVYELYYKAFERFRVVPEICSLDDNDRFCDILRQTLKEHLVIIPNLAMGVLECQELMPPDDMDRFMNTLLRARISRRVIAEQHLALTDTFNSPWHFPDSHERTDMNADFVGEVFLKCKAKEVVDRCGKVAQELMRQTSESAQIPAINVRGHVEATFPYILSHLEYIIGELLRNSVQAVVEKYHDSSSPPPPIEVLVCETPQHVIMRISDQGGGIPQEILPYLWSFSKGPRTQTRLENLGKVPAMAATMQELKVSERERKHDRETWHEGSLDTLTSRHPNLRLGMGLPMSRVYAEYWAGSLELHSLEGYGVDAFLQISKLGNKNEQVTTRAAIDAV
;
A
#
# COMPACT_ATOMS: atom_id res chain seq x y z
N MET A 1 -5.84 -3.26 -55.04
CA MET A 1 -6.39 -4.52 -54.46
C MET A 1 -5.56 -5.07 -53.32
N LEU A 2 -4.71 -4.28 -52.65
CA LEU A 2 -3.83 -4.72 -51.54
C LEU A 2 -4.12 -4.01 -50.20
N LEU A 3 -5.05 -3.06 -50.14
CA LEU A 3 -5.42 -2.33 -48.94
C LEU A 3 -6.66 -2.87 -48.22
N SER A 4 -7.40 -3.83 -48.82
CA SER A 4 -8.60 -4.42 -48.21
C SER A 4 -8.32 -5.64 -47.32
N ARG A 5 -7.14 -6.25 -47.41
CA ARG A 5 -6.79 -7.45 -46.62
C ARG A 5 -6.19 -7.14 -45.25
N SER A 6 -5.72 -5.92 -45.00
CA SER A 6 -5.16 -5.52 -43.70
C SER A 6 -6.24 -5.14 -42.69
N ALA A 7 -7.38 -4.60 -43.15
CA ALA A 7 -8.47 -4.23 -42.27
C ALA A 7 -9.24 -5.43 -41.69
N GLU A 8 -9.32 -6.55 -42.45
CA GLU A 8 -9.98 -7.77 -41.96
C GLU A 8 -9.16 -8.58 -40.94
N ARG A 9 -7.83 -8.39 -40.89
CA ARG A 9 -7.00 -9.06 -39.87
C ARG A 9 -7.00 -8.36 -38.53
N LEU A 10 -7.24 -7.05 -38.47
CA LEU A 10 -7.36 -6.31 -37.21
C LEU A 10 -8.69 -6.52 -36.51
N SER A 11 -9.74 -6.94 -37.25
CA SER A 11 -11.07 -7.20 -36.65
C SER A 11 -11.18 -8.57 -35.93
N ARG A 12 -10.20 -9.47 -36.10
CA ARG A 12 -10.22 -10.81 -35.50
C ARG A 12 -9.51 -10.95 -34.16
N CYS A 13 -8.77 -9.93 -33.71
CA CYS A 13 -8.06 -9.91 -32.43
C CYS A 13 -8.65 -8.99 -31.37
N ALA A 14 -9.73 -8.28 -31.64
CA ALA A 14 -10.45 -7.58 -30.60
C ALA A 14 -11.26 -8.60 -29.77
N PRO A 15 -11.07 -8.72 -28.46
CA PRO A 15 -11.96 -9.49 -27.63
C PRO A 15 -13.37 -8.91 -27.82
N LYS A 16 -14.33 -9.76 -28.14
CA LYS A 16 -15.74 -9.33 -28.26
C LYS A 16 -16.11 -8.61 -26.98
N PRO A 17 -16.58 -7.35 -27.03
CA PRO A 17 -17.02 -6.68 -25.84
C PRO A 17 -18.12 -7.54 -25.21
N ARG A 18 -17.89 -8.05 -24.01
CA ARG A 18 -18.96 -8.61 -23.19
C ARG A 18 -19.93 -7.46 -23.00
N PHE A 19 -21.16 -7.65 -23.46
CA PHE A 19 -22.24 -6.70 -23.28
C PHE A 19 -22.31 -6.31 -21.80
N TYR A 20 -21.79 -5.13 -21.49
CA TYR A 20 -22.20 -4.43 -20.29
C TYR A 20 -23.67 -4.12 -20.49
N SER A 21 -24.54 -4.62 -19.63
CA SER A 21 -25.91 -4.13 -19.54
C SER A 21 -25.83 -2.61 -19.57
N ALA A 22 -26.69 -1.96 -20.35
CA ALA A 22 -26.66 -0.52 -20.59
C ALA A 22 -26.89 0.27 -19.28
N GLY A 23 -25.90 0.22 -18.40
CA GLY A 23 -25.73 1.15 -17.28
C GLY A 23 -25.27 2.49 -17.84
N PRO A 24 -25.54 3.56 -17.13
CA PRO A 24 -25.03 4.87 -17.49
C PRO A 24 -23.52 4.84 -17.62
N PRO A 25 -22.94 5.60 -18.57
CA PRO A 25 -21.50 5.69 -18.72
C PRO A 25 -20.84 6.09 -17.39
N PRO A 26 -19.66 5.53 -17.06
CA PRO A 26 -18.99 5.73 -15.77
C PRO A 26 -18.66 7.19 -15.44
N TRP A 27 -18.68 8.08 -16.44
CA TRP A 27 -18.33 9.50 -16.33
C TRP A 27 -19.55 10.45 -16.25
N ARG A 28 -20.69 10.00 -15.76
CA ARG A 28 -21.78 10.92 -15.50
C ARG A 28 -21.33 11.98 -14.49
N PRO A 29 -21.57 13.28 -14.79
CA PRO A 29 -21.46 14.29 -13.77
C PRO A 29 -22.46 13.91 -12.67
N VAL A 30 -21.95 13.49 -11.53
CA VAL A 30 -22.79 13.08 -10.42
C VAL A 30 -22.94 14.31 -9.56
N SER A 31 -24.14 14.90 -9.53
CA SER A 31 -24.45 16.04 -8.67
C SER A 31 -24.05 15.82 -7.21
N ALA A 32 -24.08 14.56 -6.76
CA ALA A 32 -23.60 14.18 -5.44
C ALA A 32 -22.10 14.37 -5.21
N LEU A 33 -21.27 14.39 -6.28
CA LEU A 33 -19.85 14.71 -6.14
C LEU A 33 -19.62 16.21 -5.99
N ASP A 34 -20.52 17.04 -6.53
CA ASP A 34 -20.41 18.49 -6.47
C ASP A 34 -20.54 18.99 -5.02
N GLU A 35 -21.33 18.32 -4.17
CA GLU A 35 -21.41 18.62 -2.74
C GLU A 35 -20.09 18.42 -1.98
N TYR A 36 -19.18 17.59 -2.53
CA TYR A 36 -17.89 17.27 -1.94
C TYR A 36 -16.72 17.98 -2.65
N ASP A 37 -16.99 18.77 -3.68
CA ASP A 37 -15.98 19.48 -4.48
C ASP A 37 -15.94 20.98 -4.18
N ASP A 38 -16.93 21.52 -3.48
CA ASP A 38 -16.97 22.95 -3.11
C ASP A 38 -15.79 23.28 -2.20
N SER A 39 -14.69 23.68 -2.84
CA SER A 39 -13.45 24.13 -2.21
C SER A 39 -13.61 25.40 -1.33
N GLU A 40 -14.79 26.02 -1.33
CA GLU A 40 -15.09 27.19 -0.52
C GLU A 40 -15.58 26.83 0.91
N SER A 41 -16.07 25.61 1.14
CA SER A 41 -16.36 25.18 2.51
C SER A 41 -15.07 24.65 3.17
N SER A 42 -14.57 25.36 4.16
CA SER A 42 -13.35 25.03 4.91
C SER A 42 -13.36 23.64 5.56
N ASP A 43 -14.52 22.98 5.61
CA ASP A 43 -14.72 21.68 6.26
C ASP A 43 -14.48 20.48 5.33
N LEU A 44 -14.46 20.68 4.00
CA LEU A 44 -14.28 19.61 2.99
C LEU A 44 -12.83 19.48 2.50
N ILE A 45 -11.90 20.23 3.06
CA ILE A 45 -10.47 20.11 2.71
C ILE A 45 -9.93 18.78 3.23
N ILE A 46 -9.41 17.94 2.34
CA ILE A 46 -8.69 16.72 2.73
C ILE A 46 -7.51 17.10 3.63
N ARG A 47 -7.61 16.74 4.90
CA ARG A 47 -6.52 16.95 5.86
C ARG A 47 -5.57 15.77 5.79
N PRO A 48 -4.25 15.99 5.62
CA PRO A 48 -3.27 14.92 5.75
C PRO A 48 -3.30 14.37 7.18
N ILE A 49 -3.24 13.03 7.28
CA ILE A 49 -3.27 12.34 8.57
C ILE A 49 -1.86 12.11 9.04
N SER A 50 -1.58 12.49 10.29
CA SER A 50 -0.31 12.20 10.93
C SER A 50 -0.42 10.99 11.87
N LEU A 51 0.70 10.28 12.09
CA LEU A 51 0.76 9.20 13.10
C LEU A 51 0.30 9.70 14.47
N ARG A 52 0.59 10.98 14.80
CA ARG A 52 0.16 11.62 16.04
C ARG A 52 -1.36 11.74 16.15
N GLN A 53 -2.05 12.06 15.05
CA GLN A 53 -3.52 12.14 15.03
C GLN A 53 -4.15 10.76 15.19
N LEU A 54 -3.58 9.74 14.55
CA LEU A 54 -4.04 8.35 14.71
C LEU A 54 -3.93 7.88 16.16
N THR A 55 -2.86 8.23 16.85
CA THR A 55 -2.68 7.85 18.26
C THR A 55 -3.56 8.65 19.22
N PHE A 56 -4.05 9.82 18.82
CA PHE A 56 -4.83 10.69 19.69
C PHE A 56 -6.14 10.03 20.15
N PHE A 57 -6.88 9.38 19.27
CA PHE A 57 -8.13 8.72 19.59
C PHE A 57 -7.95 7.49 20.50
N GLY A 58 -6.82 6.83 20.47
CA GLY A 58 -6.59 5.56 21.14
C GLY A 58 -5.86 5.63 22.49
N ARG A 59 -5.29 6.80 22.87
CA ARG A 59 -4.55 6.93 24.15
C ARG A 59 -5.40 6.73 25.38
N THR A 60 -6.65 7.14 25.33
CA THR A 60 -7.67 6.88 26.36
C THR A 60 -8.93 6.51 25.60
N LEU A 61 -9.13 5.22 25.39
CA LEU A 61 -10.26 4.71 24.61
C LEU A 61 -11.52 4.70 25.46
N THR A 62 -12.49 5.56 25.11
CA THR A 62 -13.81 5.65 25.74
C THR A 62 -14.88 5.60 24.67
N GLU A 63 -16.12 5.23 25.04
CA GLU A 63 -17.25 5.19 24.11
C GLU A 63 -17.44 6.52 23.34
N PRO A 64 -17.46 7.72 23.97
CA PRO A 64 -17.59 8.96 23.23
C PRO A 64 -16.45 9.23 22.24
N ARG A 65 -15.22 8.80 22.56
CA ARG A 65 -14.08 8.92 21.64
C ARG A 65 -14.15 7.94 20.48
N LEU A 66 -14.65 6.74 20.73
CA LEU A 66 -14.87 5.76 19.67
C LEU A 66 -15.94 6.25 18.70
N ILE A 67 -17.08 6.77 19.20
CA ILE A 67 -18.14 7.38 18.39
C ILE A 67 -17.60 8.60 17.62
N SER A 68 -16.79 9.45 18.24
CA SER A 68 -16.15 10.59 17.57
C SER A 68 -15.21 10.12 16.45
N SER A 69 -14.42 9.05 16.67
CA SER A 69 -13.59 8.43 15.64
C SER A 69 -14.44 7.87 14.49
N ALA A 70 -15.56 7.20 14.78
CA ALA A 70 -16.47 6.68 13.77
C ALA A 70 -17.02 7.80 12.87
N ASN A 71 -17.51 8.91 13.49
CA ASN A 71 -18.04 10.04 12.74
C ASN A 71 -16.95 10.77 11.93
N TYR A 72 -15.71 10.84 12.43
CA TYR A 72 -14.58 11.33 11.65
C TYR A 72 -14.37 10.49 10.40
N VAL A 73 -14.31 9.15 10.53
CA VAL A 73 -14.14 8.23 9.39
C VAL A 73 -15.32 8.34 8.41
N ARG A 74 -16.55 8.42 8.94
CA ARG A 74 -17.78 8.57 8.16
C ARG A 74 -17.78 9.81 7.26
N THR A 75 -17.22 10.92 7.71
CA THR A 75 -17.13 12.16 6.92
C THR A 75 -15.94 12.19 5.98
N GLU A 76 -14.78 11.67 6.39
CA GLU A 76 -13.54 11.72 5.61
C GLU A 76 -13.54 10.78 4.41
N LEU A 77 -14.10 9.56 4.55
CA LEU A 77 -14.01 8.56 3.47
C LEU A 77 -14.74 8.97 2.20
N PRO A 78 -16.00 9.45 2.23
CA PRO A 78 -16.68 9.89 1.01
C PRO A 78 -15.98 11.08 0.36
N THR A 79 -15.50 12.06 1.13
CA THR A 79 -14.74 13.20 0.63
C THR A 79 -13.49 12.75 -0.15
N ARG A 80 -12.69 11.86 0.46
CA ARG A 80 -11.48 11.31 -0.18
C ARG A 80 -11.78 10.48 -1.42
N LEU A 81 -12.93 9.79 -1.47
CA LEU A 81 -13.36 9.04 -2.64
C LEU A 81 -13.84 9.98 -3.76
N ALA A 82 -14.60 11.03 -3.42
CA ALA A 82 -15.09 12.01 -4.39
C ALA A 82 -13.94 12.65 -5.17
N HIS A 83 -12.89 13.10 -4.48
CA HIS A 83 -11.69 13.64 -5.14
C HIS A 83 -11.03 12.64 -6.11
N ARG A 84 -10.92 11.35 -5.73
CA ARG A 84 -10.32 10.33 -6.61
C ARG A 84 -11.21 9.99 -7.80
N LEU A 85 -12.53 10.02 -7.63
CA LEU A 85 -13.46 9.89 -8.74
C LEU A 85 -13.31 11.05 -9.75
N ARG A 86 -13.11 12.26 -9.25
CA ARG A 86 -12.82 13.44 -10.10
C ARG A 86 -11.51 13.30 -10.87
N ASP A 87 -10.44 12.84 -10.22
CA ASP A 87 -9.16 12.61 -10.91
C ASP A 87 -9.32 11.62 -12.07
N ILE A 88 -10.06 10.52 -11.84
CA ILE A 88 -10.31 9.54 -12.92
C ILE A 88 -11.17 10.15 -14.03
N GLN A 89 -12.17 10.99 -13.71
CA GLN A 89 -13.02 11.68 -14.70
C GLN A 89 -12.25 12.69 -15.56
N GLN A 90 -11.14 13.24 -15.06
CA GLN A 90 -10.29 14.18 -15.78
C GLN A 90 -9.37 13.51 -16.80
N LEU A 91 -9.22 12.19 -16.74
CA LEU A 91 -8.41 11.45 -17.72
C LEU A 91 -9.04 11.47 -19.11
N PRO A 92 -8.24 11.38 -20.18
CA PRO A 92 -8.74 11.21 -21.54
C PRO A 92 -9.73 10.05 -21.67
N TYR A 93 -10.78 10.24 -22.45
CA TYR A 93 -11.85 9.24 -22.64
C TYR A 93 -11.33 7.82 -22.95
N VAL A 94 -10.33 7.72 -23.82
CA VAL A 94 -9.74 6.42 -24.22
C VAL A 94 -9.14 5.69 -23.01
N ILE A 95 -8.58 6.42 -22.06
CA ILE A 95 -7.99 5.85 -20.84
C ILE A 95 -9.09 5.43 -19.86
N VAL A 96 -10.09 6.28 -19.64
CA VAL A 96 -11.22 5.97 -18.73
C VAL A 96 -12.05 4.79 -19.24
N SER A 97 -12.14 4.60 -20.56
CA SER A 97 -12.84 3.47 -21.16
C SER A 97 -12.09 2.13 -21.08
N ASN A 98 -10.84 2.14 -20.59
CA ASN A 98 -10.12 0.90 -20.29
C ASN A 98 -10.87 0.08 -19.24
N PRO A 99 -11.12 -1.23 -19.47
CA PRO A 99 -11.96 -2.06 -18.61
C PRO A 99 -11.44 -2.14 -17.17
N HIS A 100 -10.13 -2.11 -16.95
CA HIS A 100 -9.51 -2.15 -15.63
C HIS A 100 -9.69 -0.84 -14.87
N LEU A 101 -9.48 0.30 -15.52
CA LEU A 101 -9.68 1.62 -14.91
C LEU A 101 -11.17 1.91 -14.68
N SER A 102 -12.03 1.48 -15.59
CA SER A 102 -13.49 1.56 -15.43
C SER A 102 -13.96 0.75 -14.21
N LEU A 103 -13.42 -0.45 -14.00
CA LEU A 103 -13.72 -1.25 -12.81
C LEU A 103 -13.30 -0.55 -11.52
N VAL A 104 -12.12 0.09 -11.51
CA VAL A 104 -11.65 0.86 -10.33
C VAL A 104 -12.59 2.04 -10.06
N TYR A 105 -13.01 2.75 -11.11
CA TYR A 105 -13.98 3.84 -10.98
C TYR A 105 -15.30 3.35 -10.36
N GLU A 106 -15.87 2.25 -10.86
CA GLU A 106 -17.11 1.66 -10.36
C GLU A 106 -17.01 1.24 -8.89
N LEU A 107 -15.87 0.64 -8.48
CA LEU A 107 -15.63 0.27 -7.09
C LEU A 107 -15.55 1.49 -6.18
N TYR A 108 -14.87 2.55 -6.61
CA TYR A 108 -14.80 3.80 -5.85
C TYR A 108 -16.15 4.50 -5.77
N TYR A 109 -16.90 4.52 -6.87
CA TYR A 109 -18.23 5.11 -6.90
C TYR A 109 -19.21 4.37 -5.98
N LYS A 110 -19.21 3.03 -6.03
CA LYS A 110 -20.02 2.20 -5.13
C LYS A 110 -19.67 2.43 -3.67
N ALA A 111 -18.38 2.55 -3.35
CA ALA A 111 -17.95 2.85 -1.99
C ALA A 111 -18.35 4.25 -1.55
N PHE A 112 -18.21 5.26 -2.43
CA PHE A 112 -18.67 6.63 -2.18
C PHE A 112 -20.17 6.66 -1.86
N GLU A 113 -21.01 6.05 -2.71
CA GLU A 113 -22.46 5.98 -2.49
C GLU A 113 -22.82 5.28 -1.18
N ARG A 114 -22.08 4.22 -0.82
CA ARG A 114 -22.29 3.48 0.42
C ARG A 114 -21.96 4.31 1.65
N PHE A 115 -20.87 5.06 1.64
CA PHE A 115 -20.43 5.86 2.81
C PHE A 115 -21.23 7.14 2.98
N ARG A 116 -21.61 7.85 1.91
CA ARG A 116 -22.32 9.13 2.00
C ARG A 116 -23.73 9.01 2.59
N VAL A 117 -24.35 7.84 2.51
CA VAL A 117 -25.70 7.61 3.04
C VAL A 117 -25.69 7.12 4.49
N VAL A 118 -24.53 6.88 5.10
CA VAL A 118 -24.42 6.49 6.50
C VAL A 118 -24.85 7.65 7.39
N PRO A 119 -25.89 7.48 8.25
CA PRO A 119 -26.32 8.53 9.17
C PRO A 119 -25.24 8.81 10.23
N GLU A 120 -25.46 9.86 11.02
CA GLU A 120 -24.61 10.15 12.16
C GLU A 120 -24.62 8.98 13.15
N ILE A 121 -23.43 8.59 13.61
CA ILE A 121 -23.23 7.48 14.54
C ILE A 121 -23.37 8.01 15.96
N CYS A 122 -24.38 7.51 16.68
CA CYS A 122 -24.74 7.96 18.02
C CYS A 122 -24.59 6.87 19.10
N SER A 123 -24.45 5.61 18.69
CA SER A 123 -24.38 4.46 19.60
C SER A 123 -23.30 3.46 19.17
N LEU A 124 -22.97 2.53 20.07
CA LEU A 124 -22.06 1.41 19.75
C LEU A 124 -22.68 0.47 18.71
N ASP A 125 -23.99 0.25 18.71
CA ASP A 125 -24.66 -0.57 17.70
C ASP A 125 -24.58 0.07 16.31
N ASP A 126 -24.64 1.41 16.21
CA ASP A 126 -24.41 2.13 14.95
C ASP A 126 -22.96 1.99 14.50
N ASN A 127 -22.03 2.08 15.45
CA ASN A 127 -20.61 1.88 15.20
C ASN A 127 -20.31 0.48 14.64
N ASP A 128 -20.88 -0.57 15.22
CA ASP A 128 -20.68 -1.93 14.77
C ASP A 128 -21.20 -2.15 13.35
N ARG A 129 -22.39 -1.62 13.04
CA ARG A 129 -22.94 -1.62 11.66
C ARG A 129 -22.04 -0.87 10.69
N PHE A 130 -21.48 0.26 11.10
CA PHE A 130 -20.54 1.01 10.28
C PHE A 130 -19.23 0.25 10.07
N CYS A 131 -18.71 -0.42 11.10
CA CYS A 131 -17.52 -1.28 10.99
C CYS A 131 -17.73 -2.42 9.99
N ASP A 132 -18.91 -3.01 9.89
CA ASP A 132 -19.21 -4.04 8.90
C ASP A 132 -19.18 -3.47 7.46
N ILE A 133 -19.73 -2.26 7.27
CA ILE A 133 -19.65 -1.55 5.99
C ILE A 133 -18.18 -1.28 5.62
N LEU A 134 -17.34 -0.87 6.58
CA LEU A 134 -15.91 -0.64 6.37
C LEU A 134 -15.21 -1.94 5.95
N ARG A 135 -15.38 -3.02 6.72
CA ARG A 135 -14.75 -4.33 6.44
C ARG A 135 -15.10 -4.84 5.04
N GLN A 136 -16.39 -4.82 4.69
CA GLN A 136 -16.85 -5.23 3.37
C GLN A 136 -16.23 -4.39 2.25
N THR A 137 -16.19 -3.07 2.41
CA THR A 137 -15.63 -2.16 1.40
C THR A 137 -14.12 -2.37 1.24
N LEU A 138 -13.38 -2.51 2.35
CA LEU A 138 -11.94 -2.78 2.32
C LEU A 138 -11.61 -4.10 1.63
N LYS A 139 -12.44 -5.15 1.81
CA LYS A 139 -12.33 -6.44 1.13
C LYS A 139 -12.58 -6.32 -0.38
N GLU A 140 -13.67 -5.65 -0.77
CA GLU A 140 -13.98 -5.39 -2.19
C GLU A 140 -12.86 -4.63 -2.89
N HIS A 141 -12.12 -3.77 -2.18
CA HIS A 141 -11.03 -2.96 -2.72
C HIS A 141 -9.68 -3.67 -2.89
N LEU A 142 -9.56 -4.97 -2.57
CA LEU A 142 -8.33 -5.73 -2.80
C LEU A 142 -8.00 -5.92 -4.29
N VAL A 143 -8.98 -5.81 -5.16
CA VAL A 143 -8.82 -5.92 -6.62
C VAL A 143 -8.31 -4.62 -7.27
N ILE A 144 -8.24 -3.51 -6.52
CA ILE A 144 -7.90 -2.18 -7.06
C ILE A 144 -6.46 -2.12 -7.55
N ILE A 145 -5.48 -2.56 -6.77
CA ILE A 145 -4.05 -2.45 -7.14
C ILE A 145 -3.77 -3.21 -8.44
N PRO A 146 -4.13 -4.50 -8.60
CA PRO A 146 -3.91 -5.21 -9.86
C PRO A 146 -4.58 -4.54 -11.05
N ASN A 147 -5.83 -4.07 -10.90
CA ASN A 147 -6.54 -3.41 -11.99
C ASN A 147 -5.93 -2.05 -12.34
N LEU A 148 -5.55 -1.23 -11.36
CA LEU A 148 -4.81 0.01 -11.63
C LEU A 148 -3.52 -0.28 -12.40
N ALA A 149 -2.74 -1.28 -11.96
CA ALA A 149 -1.49 -1.63 -12.62
C ALA A 149 -1.71 -2.14 -14.05
N MET A 150 -2.71 -2.99 -14.28
CA MET A 150 -3.04 -3.47 -15.63
C MET A 150 -3.51 -2.32 -16.52
N GLY A 151 -4.44 -1.48 -16.04
CA GLY A 151 -4.95 -0.35 -16.79
C GLY A 151 -3.85 0.66 -17.16
N VAL A 152 -2.93 0.95 -16.24
CA VAL A 152 -1.78 1.83 -16.49
C VAL A 152 -0.84 1.24 -17.54
N LEU A 153 -0.53 -0.07 -17.46
CA LEU A 153 0.35 -0.73 -18.43
C LEU A 153 -0.28 -0.85 -19.82
N GLU A 154 -1.60 -1.09 -19.92
CA GLU A 154 -2.30 -1.14 -21.21
C GLU A 154 -2.43 0.24 -21.86
N CYS A 155 -2.49 1.30 -21.05
CA CYS A 155 -2.62 2.68 -21.51
C CYS A 155 -1.29 3.42 -21.65
N GLN A 156 -0.14 2.77 -21.50
CA GLN A 156 1.19 3.39 -21.45
C GLN A 156 1.54 4.26 -22.67
N GLU A 157 0.96 3.98 -23.86
CA GLU A 157 1.19 4.74 -25.10
C GLU A 157 0.20 5.89 -25.31
N LEU A 158 -0.84 5.98 -24.47
CA LEU A 158 -1.93 6.94 -24.63
C LEU A 158 -1.71 8.25 -23.86
N MET A 159 -0.72 8.26 -22.95
CA MET A 159 -0.44 9.38 -22.07
C MET A 159 1.07 9.45 -21.77
N PRO A 160 1.65 10.63 -21.52
CA PRO A 160 3.04 10.74 -21.10
C PRO A 160 3.30 9.89 -19.84
N PRO A 161 4.44 9.19 -19.77
CA PRO A 161 4.74 8.30 -18.65
C PRO A 161 4.76 8.99 -17.29
N ASP A 162 5.28 10.20 -17.23
CA ASP A 162 5.37 10.97 -16.00
C ASP A 162 3.98 11.33 -15.45
N ASP A 163 3.03 11.61 -16.34
CA ASP A 163 1.64 11.89 -15.97
C ASP A 163 0.94 10.60 -15.49
N MET A 164 1.20 9.48 -16.17
CA MET A 164 0.67 8.17 -15.77
C MET A 164 1.22 7.73 -14.42
N ASP A 165 2.52 7.92 -14.19
CA ASP A 165 3.15 7.58 -12.92
C ASP A 165 2.68 8.52 -11.79
N ARG A 166 2.45 9.80 -12.09
CA ARG A 166 1.85 10.78 -11.15
C ARG A 166 0.41 10.39 -10.79
N PHE A 167 -0.40 10.03 -11.78
CA PHE A 167 -1.75 9.53 -11.57
C PHE A 167 -1.75 8.28 -10.68
N MET A 168 -0.91 7.29 -10.97
CA MET A 168 -0.79 6.07 -10.18
C MET A 168 -0.35 6.37 -8.73
N ASN A 169 0.66 7.22 -8.55
CA ASN A 169 1.12 7.68 -7.22
C ASN A 169 -0.02 8.33 -6.43
N THR A 170 -0.78 9.21 -7.05
CA THR A 170 -1.89 9.92 -6.43
C THR A 170 -2.96 8.94 -5.94
N LEU A 171 -3.37 7.98 -6.79
CA LEU A 171 -4.37 6.98 -6.41
C LEU A 171 -3.88 6.04 -5.31
N LEU A 172 -2.61 5.60 -5.36
CA LEU A 172 -2.04 4.74 -4.33
C LEU A 172 -1.90 5.46 -2.98
N ARG A 173 -1.42 6.70 -2.95
CA ARG A 173 -1.36 7.51 -1.72
C ARG A 173 -2.75 7.73 -1.12
N ALA A 174 -3.74 8.05 -1.96
CA ALA A 174 -5.12 8.19 -1.51
C ALA A 174 -5.70 6.87 -1.00
N ARG A 175 -5.33 5.73 -1.61
CA ARG A 175 -5.70 4.40 -1.13
C ARG A 175 -5.11 4.13 0.25
N ILE A 176 -3.81 4.38 0.44
CA ILE A 176 -3.14 4.23 1.75
C ILE A 176 -3.87 5.07 2.78
N SER A 177 -4.12 6.33 2.50
CA SER A 177 -4.81 7.25 3.41
C SER A 177 -6.17 6.74 3.87
N ARG A 178 -7.03 6.31 2.94
CA ARG A 178 -8.37 5.77 3.26
C ARG A 178 -8.28 4.50 4.10
N ARG A 179 -7.36 3.60 3.75
CA ARG A 179 -7.19 2.35 4.50
C ARG A 179 -6.70 2.59 5.91
N VAL A 180 -5.69 3.44 6.07
CA VAL A 180 -5.15 3.78 7.40
C VAL A 180 -6.23 4.33 8.33
N ILE A 181 -7.10 5.23 7.84
CA ILE A 181 -8.20 5.78 8.64
C ILE A 181 -9.19 4.67 9.03
N ALA A 182 -9.60 3.87 8.05
CA ALA A 182 -10.58 2.82 8.27
C ALA A 182 -10.03 1.70 9.17
N GLU A 183 -8.82 1.23 8.91
CA GLU A 183 -8.17 0.16 9.67
C GLU A 183 -7.86 0.60 11.10
N GLN A 184 -7.42 1.84 11.30
CA GLN A 184 -7.24 2.39 12.64
C GLN A 184 -8.53 2.38 13.45
N HIS A 185 -9.63 2.83 12.84
CA HIS A 185 -10.93 2.83 13.53
C HIS A 185 -11.41 1.40 13.85
N LEU A 186 -11.27 0.46 12.91
CA LEU A 186 -11.58 -0.94 13.15
C LEU A 186 -10.73 -1.53 14.30
N ALA A 187 -9.43 -1.23 14.33
CA ALA A 187 -8.55 -1.70 15.39
C ALA A 187 -8.90 -1.10 16.78
N LEU A 188 -9.30 0.18 16.81
CA LEU A 188 -9.79 0.82 18.03
C LEU A 188 -11.11 0.19 18.51
N THR A 189 -12.06 -0.09 17.63
CA THR A 189 -13.31 -0.78 17.95
C THR A 189 -13.05 -2.18 18.48
N ASP A 190 -12.17 -2.94 17.83
CA ASP A 190 -11.81 -4.28 18.30
C ASP A 190 -11.11 -4.26 19.67
N THR A 191 -10.28 -3.24 19.91
CA THR A 191 -9.63 -3.06 21.23
C THR A 191 -10.68 -2.72 22.30
N PHE A 192 -11.64 -1.85 21.98
CA PHE A 192 -12.72 -1.48 22.88
C PHE A 192 -13.62 -2.68 23.23
N ASN A 193 -14.00 -3.48 22.24
CA ASN A 193 -14.85 -4.66 22.41
C ASN A 193 -14.09 -5.88 22.99
N SER A 194 -12.78 -5.75 23.22
CA SER A 194 -11.98 -6.83 23.78
C SER A 194 -12.41 -7.15 25.22
N PRO A 195 -12.54 -8.45 25.60
CA PRO A 195 -12.88 -8.85 26.97
C PRO A 195 -11.89 -8.34 28.02
N TRP A 196 -10.70 -7.90 27.62
CA TRP A 196 -9.66 -7.32 28.48
C TRP A 196 -9.80 -5.80 28.65
N HIS A 197 -10.72 -5.15 27.94
CA HIS A 197 -11.02 -3.73 28.09
C HIS A 197 -12.20 -3.56 29.04
N PHE A 198 -11.91 -3.59 30.37
CA PHE A 198 -12.90 -3.26 31.40
C PHE A 198 -12.70 -1.81 31.86
N PRO A 199 -13.73 -0.93 31.73
CA PRO A 199 -13.65 0.48 32.18
C PRO A 199 -13.38 0.62 33.69
N ASP A 200 -13.76 -0.37 34.49
CA ASP A 200 -13.73 -0.33 35.95
C ASP A 200 -12.44 -0.89 36.59
N SER A 201 -11.49 -1.40 35.82
CA SER A 201 -10.23 -1.83 36.38
C SER A 201 -9.30 -0.63 36.58
N HIS A 202 -9.40 0.01 37.74
CA HIS A 202 -8.47 1.06 38.23
C HIS A 202 -6.99 0.61 38.31
N GLU A 203 -6.69 -0.63 38.02
CA GLU A 203 -5.33 -1.21 38.05
C GLU A 203 -4.63 -1.31 36.72
N ARG A 204 -5.23 -0.85 35.61
CA ARG A 204 -4.56 -0.84 34.30
C ARG A 204 -4.05 0.55 33.92
N THR A 205 -3.17 1.05 34.70
CA THR A 205 -2.09 1.96 34.31
C THR A 205 -0.97 1.20 33.56
N ASP A 206 -1.26 0.18 32.79
CA ASP A 206 -0.31 -0.27 31.79
C ASP A 206 -0.33 0.72 30.62
N MET A 207 0.21 1.90 30.93
CA MET A 207 0.71 2.90 29.97
C MET A 207 1.82 2.32 29.07
N ASN A 208 2.02 1.03 29.06
CA ASN A 208 3.00 0.27 28.31
C ASN A 208 2.39 -0.50 27.13
N ALA A 209 1.20 -0.19 26.69
CA ALA A 209 0.77 -0.69 25.41
C ALA A 209 1.71 -0.13 24.33
N ASP A 210 2.54 -0.98 23.76
CA ASP A 210 3.50 -0.59 22.70
C ASP A 210 2.80 -0.21 21.39
N PHE A 211 1.46 -0.24 21.34
CA PHE A 211 0.66 0.10 20.16
C PHE A 211 -0.66 0.81 20.54
N VAL A 212 -1.16 1.62 19.62
CA VAL A 212 -2.47 2.27 19.66
C VAL A 212 -3.18 2.00 18.34
N GLY A 213 -4.14 1.09 18.33
CA GLY A 213 -4.73 0.60 17.09
C GLY A 213 -3.67 -0.04 16.20
N GLU A 214 -3.48 0.50 14.99
CA GLU A 214 -2.48 0.04 14.03
C GLU A 214 -1.11 0.71 14.18
N VAL A 215 -0.99 1.74 15.02
CA VAL A 215 0.25 2.46 15.24
C VAL A 215 1.05 1.84 16.37
N PHE A 216 2.20 1.29 16.06
CA PHE A 216 3.20 0.87 17.05
C PHE A 216 4.00 2.08 17.50
N LEU A 217 4.02 2.32 18.82
CA LEU A 217 4.71 3.46 19.41
C LEU A 217 6.23 3.25 19.50
N LYS A 218 6.65 1.99 19.56
CA LYS A 218 8.04 1.58 19.70
C LYS A 218 8.38 0.46 18.72
N CYS A 219 8.34 0.74 17.41
CA CYS A 219 8.88 -0.19 16.42
C CYS A 219 10.39 -0.31 16.61
N LYS A 220 10.90 -1.51 16.85
CA LYS A 220 12.33 -1.78 16.94
C LYS A 220 12.87 -2.15 15.56
N ALA A 221 13.77 -1.35 15.04
CA ALA A 221 14.33 -1.51 13.70
C ALA A 221 14.87 -2.93 13.44
N LYS A 222 15.68 -3.46 14.38
CA LYS A 222 16.28 -4.79 14.26
C LYS A 222 15.24 -5.91 14.19
N GLU A 223 14.22 -5.89 15.07
CA GLU A 223 13.20 -6.93 15.11
C GLU A 223 12.43 -7.03 13.79
N VAL A 224 12.13 -5.88 13.16
CA VAL A 224 11.46 -5.84 11.86
C VAL A 224 12.36 -6.39 10.76
N VAL A 225 13.63 -5.99 10.72
CA VAL A 225 14.60 -6.48 9.73
C VAL A 225 14.79 -8.00 9.88
N ASP A 226 15.00 -8.49 11.12
CA ASP A 226 15.22 -9.92 11.40
C ASP A 226 14.00 -10.75 10.97
N ARG A 227 12.79 -10.28 11.22
CA ARG A 227 11.54 -10.95 10.84
C ARG A 227 11.38 -10.99 9.33
N CYS A 228 11.46 -9.83 8.65
CA CYS A 228 11.37 -9.74 7.20
C CYS A 228 12.47 -10.54 6.50
N GLY A 229 13.68 -10.54 7.07
CA GLY A 229 14.82 -11.30 6.56
C GLY A 229 14.61 -12.80 6.60
N LYS A 230 14.11 -13.33 7.72
CA LYS A 230 13.78 -14.77 7.86
C LYS A 230 12.77 -15.19 6.78
N VAL A 231 11.76 -14.39 6.55
CA VAL A 231 10.72 -14.68 5.56
C VAL A 231 11.26 -14.63 4.14
N ALA A 232 12.05 -13.60 3.80
CA ALA A 232 12.68 -13.53 2.49
C ALA A 232 13.60 -14.72 2.22
N GLN A 233 14.36 -15.15 3.23
CA GLN A 233 15.23 -16.33 3.15
C GLN A 233 14.43 -17.63 3.02
N GLU A 234 13.33 -17.78 3.78
CA GLU A 234 12.48 -18.97 3.72
C GLU A 234 11.79 -19.12 2.37
N LEU A 235 11.29 -18.01 1.82
CA LEU A 235 10.71 -17.98 0.49
C LEU A 235 11.68 -18.48 -0.58
N MET A 236 12.95 -18.07 -0.49
CA MET A 236 14.00 -18.53 -1.43
C MET A 236 14.34 -20.01 -1.25
N ARG A 237 14.35 -20.55 -0.01
CA ARG A 237 14.54 -21.98 0.25
C ARG A 237 13.46 -22.83 -0.40
N GLN A 238 12.20 -22.39 -0.30
CA GLN A 238 11.07 -23.11 -0.90
C GLN A 238 11.10 -23.09 -2.44
N THR A 239 11.75 -22.09 -3.03
CA THR A 239 11.82 -21.96 -4.49
C THR A 239 13.01 -22.69 -5.11
N SER A 240 14.09 -22.85 -4.37
CA SER A 240 15.35 -23.45 -4.86
C SER A 240 16.02 -24.24 -3.72
N GLU A 241 15.79 -25.54 -3.69
CA GLU A 241 16.33 -26.44 -2.68
C GLU A 241 17.87 -26.48 -2.65
N SER A 242 18.52 -26.18 -3.78
CA SER A 242 19.98 -26.20 -3.93
C SER A 242 20.65 -24.84 -3.72
N ALA A 243 19.89 -23.75 -3.57
CA ALA A 243 20.46 -22.42 -3.50
C ALA A 243 21.10 -22.15 -2.13
N GLN A 244 22.30 -21.59 -2.16
CA GLN A 244 22.93 -21.06 -0.96
C GLN A 244 22.31 -19.70 -0.60
N ILE A 245 21.66 -19.61 0.54
CA ILE A 245 20.95 -18.41 0.98
C ILE A 245 21.91 -17.47 1.72
N PRO A 246 22.04 -16.19 1.35
CA PRO A 246 22.91 -15.25 2.03
C PRO A 246 22.45 -14.98 3.48
N ALA A 247 23.42 -14.80 4.38
CA ALA A 247 23.14 -14.30 5.73
C ALA A 247 22.72 -12.81 5.67
N ILE A 248 21.95 -12.37 6.66
CA ILE A 248 21.58 -10.96 6.82
C ILE A 248 22.17 -10.48 8.14
N ASN A 249 23.05 -9.49 8.08
CA ASN A 249 23.75 -8.93 9.23
C ASN A 249 23.22 -7.53 9.56
N VAL A 250 22.70 -7.35 10.76
CA VAL A 250 22.21 -6.03 11.22
C VAL A 250 23.23 -5.40 12.15
N ARG A 251 23.64 -4.15 11.83
CA ARG A 251 24.64 -3.39 12.57
C ARG A 251 24.18 -1.96 12.84
N GLY A 252 24.91 -1.24 13.69
CA GLY A 252 24.66 0.17 14.03
C GLY A 252 23.76 0.32 15.25
N HIS A 253 22.83 1.27 15.21
CA HIS A 253 21.89 1.54 16.29
C HIS A 253 20.74 0.51 16.32
N VAL A 254 21.05 -0.72 16.69
CA VAL A 254 20.11 -1.85 16.66
C VAL A 254 18.94 -1.71 17.64
N GLU A 255 19.10 -0.92 18.70
CA GLU A 255 18.05 -0.62 19.69
C GLU A 255 17.20 0.61 19.31
N ALA A 256 17.38 1.15 18.10
CA ALA A 256 16.60 2.29 17.62
C ALA A 256 15.10 1.95 17.62
N THR A 257 14.30 2.83 18.22
CA THR A 257 12.85 2.72 18.31
C THR A 257 12.17 3.98 17.78
N PHE A 258 11.04 3.80 17.11
CA PHE A 258 10.27 4.90 16.55
C PHE A 258 8.79 4.51 16.36
N PRO A 259 7.86 5.49 16.37
CA PRO A 259 6.47 5.21 16.08
C PRO A 259 6.27 5.00 14.57
N TYR A 260 5.55 3.95 14.20
CA TYR A 260 5.21 3.69 12.80
C TYR A 260 4.02 2.73 12.67
N ILE A 261 3.43 2.62 11.48
CA ILE A 261 2.52 1.52 11.15
C ILE A 261 3.36 0.32 10.74
N LEU A 262 3.36 -0.70 11.60
CA LEU A 262 4.26 -1.85 11.47
C LEU A 262 4.09 -2.56 10.12
N SER A 263 2.86 -2.78 9.67
CA SER A 263 2.58 -3.45 8.40
C SER A 263 3.13 -2.72 7.16
N HIS A 264 3.17 -1.38 7.20
CA HIS A 264 3.79 -0.58 6.13
C HIS A 264 5.31 -0.72 6.14
N LEU A 265 5.91 -0.71 7.33
CA LEU A 265 7.36 -0.89 7.48
C LEU A 265 7.80 -2.28 7.04
N GLU A 266 7.05 -3.31 7.44
CA GLU A 266 7.26 -4.70 7.02
C GLU A 266 7.16 -4.86 5.50
N TYR A 267 6.21 -4.17 4.86
CA TYR A 267 6.10 -4.17 3.41
C TYR A 267 7.36 -3.61 2.74
N ILE A 268 7.82 -2.42 3.18
CA ILE A 268 9.00 -1.76 2.60
C ILE A 268 10.26 -2.63 2.79
N ILE A 269 10.56 -3.01 4.04
CA ILE A 269 11.76 -3.78 4.38
C ILE A 269 11.70 -5.18 3.75
N GLY A 270 10.53 -5.81 3.76
CA GLY A 270 10.31 -7.11 3.14
C GLY A 270 10.58 -7.12 1.64
N GLU A 271 10.09 -6.12 0.89
CA GLU A 271 10.34 -6.00 -0.55
C GLU A 271 11.83 -5.72 -0.85
N LEU A 272 12.49 -4.86 -0.04
CA LEU A 272 13.91 -4.58 -0.21
C LEU A 272 14.77 -5.83 0.05
N LEU A 273 14.55 -6.51 1.18
CA LEU A 273 15.30 -7.73 1.52
C LEU A 273 15.01 -8.87 0.54
N ARG A 274 13.76 -9.03 0.10
CA ARG A 274 13.42 -10.03 -0.92
C ARG A 274 14.17 -9.79 -2.22
N ASN A 275 14.24 -8.55 -2.69
CA ASN A 275 14.98 -8.19 -3.89
C ASN A 275 16.49 -8.44 -3.73
N SER A 276 17.07 -8.07 -2.58
CA SER A 276 18.50 -8.30 -2.31
C SER A 276 18.84 -9.78 -2.18
N VAL A 277 18.03 -10.57 -1.45
CA VAL A 277 18.24 -12.02 -1.31
C VAL A 277 18.14 -12.69 -2.67
N GLN A 278 17.11 -12.36 -3.47
CA GLN A 278 16.91 -12.91 -4.79
C GLN A 278 18.08 -12.58 -5.73
N ALA A 279 18.55 -11.33 -5.75
CA ALA A 279 19.67 -10.90 -6.59
C ALA A 279 20.98 -11.63 -6.25
N VAL A 280 21.26 -11.78 -4.95
CA VAL A 280 22.46 -12.51 -4.50
C VAL A 280 22.35 -13.99 -4.84
N VAL A 281 21.22 -14.63 -4.60
CA VAL A 281 20.99 -16.04 -4.95
C VAL A 281 21.13 -16.26 -6.46
N GLU A 282 20.55 -15.41 -7.30
CA GLU A 282 20.65 -15.50 -8.75
C GLU A 282 22.11 -15.36 -9.24
N LYS A 283 22.88 -14.41 -8.68
CA LYS A 283 24.30 -14.19 -9.08
C LYS A 283 25.22 -15.31 -8.66
N TYR A 284 25.02 -15.89 -7.47
CA TYR A 284 25.92 -16.91 -6.90
C TYR A 284 25.38 -18.34 -7.07
N HIS A 285 24.35 -18.55 -7.87
CA HIS A 285 23.71 -19.85 -8.07
C HIS A 285 24.72 -20.96 -8.49
N ASP A 286 25.62 -20.65 -9.43
CA ASP A 286 26.61 -21.59 -9.95
C ASP A 286 28.01 -21.42 -9.31
N SER A 287 28.10 -20.60 -8.25
CA SER A 287 29.36 -20.35 -7.58
C SER A 287 29.68 -21.44 -6.56
N SER A 288 30.93 -21.89 -6.53
CA SER A 288 31.42 -22.79 -5.47
C SER A 288 31.73 -22.09 -4.14
N SER A 289 31.78 -20.76 -4.12
CA SER A 289 31.96 -19.95 -2.92
C SER A 289 30.63 -19.55 -2.29
N PRO A 290 30.54 -19.47 -0.94
CA PRO A 290 29.33 -19.02 -0.28
C PRO A 290 28.98 -17.58 -0.70
N PRO A 291 27.67 -17.27 -0.83
CA PRO A 291 27.25 -15.92 -1.19
C PRO A 291 27.62 -14.92 -0.08
N PRO A 292 28.00 -13.69 -0.43
CA PRO A 292 28.28 -12.65 0.54
C PRO A 292 27.01 -12.28 1.33
N PRO A 293 27.15 -11.90 2.61
CA PRO A 293 26.02 -11.49 3.41
C PRO A 293 25.42 -10.17 2.92
N ILE A 294 24.11 -10.01 3.16
CA ILE A 294 23.43 -8.74 3.03
C ILE A 294 23.66 -7.95 4.30
N GLU A 295 24.21 -6.74 4.18
CA GLU A 295 24.51 -5.89 5.32
C GLU A 295 23.41 -4.85 5.51
N VAL A 296 22.81 -4.79 6.71
CA VAL A 296 21.83 -3.78 7.10
C VAL A 296 22.43 -2.90 8.17
N LEU A 297 22.66 -1.63 7.84
CA LEU A 297 23.15 -0.63 8.77
C LEU A 297 22.01 0.28 9.22
N VAL A 298 21.76 0.31 10.53
CA VAL A 298 20.77 1.19 11.16
C VAL A 298 21.46 2.39 11.77
N CYS A 299 21.09 3.60 11.35
CA CYS A 299 21.57 4.87 11.89
C CYS A 299 20.40 5.64 12.49
N GLU A 300 20.54 6.07 13.73
CA GLU A 300 19.51 6.81 14.45
C GLU A 300 19.97 8.25 14.67
N THR A 301 19.08 9.19 14.36
CA THR A 301 19.22 10.61 14.68
C THR A 301 18.00 11.06 15.51
N PRO A 302 18.00 12.25 16.10
CA PRO A 302 16.82 12.75 16.84
C PRO A 302 15.55 12.84 16.01
N GLN A 303 15.66 13.05 14.70
CA GLN A 303 14.53 13.28 13.81
C GLN A 303 14.23 12.10 12.88
N HIS A 304 15.22 11.27 12.57
CA HIS A 304 15.13 10.21 11.57
C HIS A 304 15.79 8.92 12.03
N VAL A 305 15.30 7.81 11.49
CA VAL A 305 16.02 6.54 11.44
C VAL A 305 16.32 6.24 9.97
N ILE A 306 17.57 5.96 9.66
CA ILE A 306 18.02 5.60 8.31
C ILE A 306 18.46 4.14 8.35
N MET A 307 17.93 3.34 7.44
CA MET A 307 18.35 1.96 7.21
C MET A 307 19.00 1.86 5.84
N ARG A 308 20.26 1.45 5.79
CA ARG A 308 20.94 1.10 4.55
C ARG A 308 20.97 -0.42 4.42
N ILE A 309 20.41 -0.94 3.34
CA ILE A 309 20.44 -2.35 2.97
C ILE A 309 21.39 -2.48 1.79
N SER A 310 22.50 -3.20 1.97
CA SER A 310 23.56 -3.36 0.97
C SER A 310 23.66 -4.82 0.54
N ASP A 311 23.59 -5.07 -0.74
CA ASP A 311 23.82 -6.39 -1.34
C ASP A 311 24.95 -6.37 -2.37
N GLN A 312 25.43 -7.56 -2.72
CA GLN A 312 26.40 -7.79 -3.79
C GLN A 312 25.81 -8.66 -4.91
N GLY A 313 24.50 -8.47 -5.17
CA GLY A 313 23.73 -9.23 -6.16
C GLY A 313 23.98 -8.86 -7.62
N GLY A 314 25.06 -8.09 -7.92
CA GLY A 314 25.42 -7.74 -9.30
C GLY A 314 24.93 -6.37 -9.75
N GLY A 315 24.16 -5.67 -8.95
CA GLY A 315 23.63 -4.35 -9.30
C GLY A 315 22.49 -4.41 -10.31
N ILE A 316 21.99 -3.23 -10.66
CA ILE A 316 20.91 -3.04 -11.63
C ILE A 316 21.54 -2.51 -12.92
N PRO A 317 21.25 -3.11 -14.09
CA PRO A 317 21.72 -2.61 -15.37
C PRO A 317 21.35 -1.14 -15.59
N GLN A 318 22.27 -0.36 -16.14
CA GLN A 318 22.08 1.08 -16.34
C GLN A 318 20.85 1.42 -17.20
N GLU A 319 20.48 0.52 -18.12
CA GLU A 319 19.29 0.66 -18.96
C GLU A 319 17.96 0.59 -18.17
N ILE A 320 17.96 -0.07 -17.00
CA ILE A 320 16.77 -0.27 -16.16
C ILE A 320 16.62 0.85 -15.13
N LEU A 321 17.73 1.46 -14.71
CA LEU A 321 17.74 2.48 -13.64
C LEU A 321 16.73 3.62 -13.86
N PRO A 322 16.52 4.19 -15.08
CA PRO A 322 15.55 5.25 -15.30
C PRO A 322 14.10 4.84 -15.02
N TYR A 323 13.80 3.54 -15.11
CA TYR A 323 12.44 3.01 -14.97
C TYR A 323 12.17 2.37 -13.61
N LEU A 324 13.14 2.43 -12.70
CA LEU A 324 13.09 1.72 -11.42
C LEU A 324 11.87 2.09 -10.57
N TRP A 325 11.47 3.35 -10.66
CA TRP A 325 10.37 3.91 -9.89
C TRP A 325 9.07 4.06 -10.69
N SER A 326 9.09 3.69 -11.97
CA SER A 326 7.92 3.83 -12.85
C SER A 326 6.96 2.65 -12.72
N PHE A 327 5.67 2.96 -12.64
CA PHE A 327 4.58 1.99 -12.75
C PHE A 327 4.26 1.67 -14.20
N SER A 328 4.39 2.66 -15.09
CA SER A 328 3.95 2.60 -16.48
C SER A 328 5.03 2.10 -17.44
N LYS A 329 6.30 2.36 -17.16
CA LYS A 329 7.43 2.03 -18.03
C LYS A 329 8.35 0.95 -17.45
N GLY A 330 9.07 0.30 -18.33
CA GLY A 330 10.16 -0.61 -18.00
C GLY A 330 10.29 -1.75 -19.01
N PRO A 331 11.43 -2.44 -19.02
CA PRO A 331 11.57 -3.66 -19.79
C PRO A 331 10.59 -4.70 -19.25
N ARG A 332 10.09 -5.60 -20.10
CA ARG A 332 9.20 -6.71 -19.73
C ARG A 332 7.74 -6.30 -19.40
N THR A 333 7.21 -5.23 -20.01
CA THR A 333 5.81 -4.83 -19.82
C THR A 333 4.84 -5.99 -20.10
N GLN A 334 5.06 -6.76 -21.16
CA GLN A 334 4.22 -7.90 -21.50
C GLN A 334 4.24 -8.99 -20.41
N THR A 335 5.41 -9.32 -19.88
CA THR A 335 5.54 -10.29 -18.77
C THR A 335 4.89 -9.78 -17.49
N ARG A 336 4.96 -8.46 -17.23
CA ARG A 336 4.28 -7.84 -16.08
C ARG A 336 2.76 -7.96 -16.20
N LEU A 337 2.19 -7.70 -17.38
CA LEU A 337 0.76 -7.86 -17.66
C LEU A 337 0.30 -9.30 -17.46
N GLU A 338 1.03 -10.27 -18.02
CA GLU A 338 0.72 -11.69 -17.84
C GLU A 338 0.77 -12.12 -16.38
N ASN A 339 1.73 -11.63 -15.63
CA ASN A 339 1.88 -11.93 -14.21
C ASN A 339 0.77 -11.25 -13.37
N LEU A 340 0.41 -10.00 -13.67
CA LEU A 340 -0.70 -9.31 -13.02
C LEU A 340 -2.03 -10.01 -13.27
N GLY A 341 -2.26 -10.55 -14.48
CA GLY A 341 -3.44 -11.33 -14.81
C GLY A 341 -3.62 -12.60 -13.97
N LYS A 342 -2.53 -13.12 -13.36
CA LYS A 342 -2.55 -14.26 -12.42
C LYS A 342 -2.88 -13.84 -10.99
N VAL A 343 -2.92 -12.54 -10.67
CA VAL A 343 -3.15 -11.99 -9.34
C VAL A 343 -4.44 -11.16 -9.35
N PRO A 344 -5.61 -11.78 -9.25
CA PRO A 344 -6.89 -11.08 -9.34
C PRO A 344 -7.14 -10.12 -8.16
N ALA A 345 -6.55 -10.40 -7.01
CA ALA A 345 -6.64 -9.57 -5.81
C ALA A 345 -5.26 -9.49 -5.15
N MET A 346 -4.91 -8.31 -4.67
CA MET A 346 -3.62 -8.05 -4.07
C MET A 346 -3.78 -7.25 -2.78
N ALA A 347 -3.41 -7.85 -1.66
CA ALA A 347 -3.12 -7.12 -0.45
C ALA A 347 -1.69 -6.58 -0.53
N ALA A 348 -1.52 -5.28 -0.31
CA ALA A 348 -0.19 -4.68 -0.22
C ALA A 348 0.43 -4.93 1.16
N THR A 349 -0.40 -4.98 2.20
CA THR A 349 0.04 -5.21 3.58
C THR A 349 -0.76 -6.35 4.21
N MET A 350 -0.21 -6.92 5.28
CA MET A 350 -0.88 -7.98 6.03
C MET A 350 -2.17 -7.54 6.70
N GLN A 351 -2.22 -6.29 7.09
CA GLN A 351 -3.44 -5.71 7.64
C GLN A 351 -4.61 -5.83 6.66
N GLU A 352 -4.33 -5.63 5.38
CA GLU A 352 -5.31 -5.77 4.32
C GLU A 352 -5.89 -7.18 4.24
N LEU A 353 -5.09 -8.20 4.53
CA LEU A 353 -5.56 -9.58 4.55
C LEU A 353 -6.35 -9.92 5.80
N LYS A 354 -5.87 -9.49 6.97
CA LYS A 354 -6.56 -9.75 8.25
C LYS A 354 -7.97 -9.21 8.24
N VAL A 355 -8.20 -8.03 7.65
CA VAL A 355 -9.54 -7.46 7.48
C VAL A 355 -10.43 -8.37 6.61
N SER A 356 -9.85 -9.10 5.65
CA SER A 356 -10.58 -10.00 4.75
C SER A 356 -10.85 -11.39 5.36
N GLU A 357 -10.05 -11.85 6.32
CA GLU A 357 -10.09 -13.22 6.87
C GLU A 357 -10.81 -13.33 8.22
N ARG A 358 -11.08 -12.21 8.90
CA ARG A 358 -11.66 -12.21 10.25
C ARG A 358 -13.05 -12.86 10.41
N GLU A 359 -13.74 -13.17 9.33
CA GLU A 359 -14.98 -13.95 9.39
C GLU A 359 -14.75 -15.44 9.78
N ARG A 360 -13.49 -15.90 9.87
CA ARG A 360 -13.22 -17.34 10.03
C ARG A 360 -12.73 -17.81 11.40
N LYS A 361 -12.14 -17.00 12.26
CA LYS A 361 -11.73 -17.48 13.61
C LYS A 361 -11.43 -16.38 14.64
N HIS A 362 -11.92 -16.66 15.82
CA HIS A 362 -11.82 -15.91 17.09
C HIS A 362 -10.53 -16.25 17.89
N ASP A 363 -9.39 -16.47 17.26
CA ASP A 363 -8.16 -16.86 17.96
C ASP A 363 -7.07 -15.78 17.88
N ARG A 364 -6.85 -15.16 19.03
CA ARG A 364 -5.95 -14.01 19.24
C ARG A 364 -4.47 -14.35 19.47
N GLU A 365 -4.10 -15.62 19.58
CA GLU A 365 -2.74 -15.99 19.99
C GLU A 365 -1.70 -16.06 18.84
N THR A 366 -2.10 -15.93 17.58
CA THR A 366 -1.21 -16.05 16.40
C THR A 366 -0.89 -14.74 15.73
N TRP A 367 -0.87 -13.63 16.48
CA TRP A 367 -0.64 -12.27 15.92
C TRP A 367 0.71 -12.07 15.21
N HIS A 368 1.69 -12.92 15.47
CA HIS A 368 3.05 -12.77 14.95
C HIS A 368 3.40 -13.69 13.76
N GLU A 369 2.71 -14.80 13.54
CA GLU A 369 3.07 -15.76 12.50
C GLU A 369 2.33 -15.55 11.17
N GLY A 370 1.08 -15.11 11.17
CA GLY A 370 0.27 -14.92 9.95
C GLY A 370 0.67 -13.71 9.09
N SER A 371 1.51 -12.81 9.64
CA SER A 371 1.88 -11.52 9.00
C SER A 371 2.73 -11.67 7.75
N LEU A 372 3.51 -12.71 7.67
CA LEU A 372 4.56 -12.86 6.67
C LEU A 372 4.19 -13.86 5.56
N ASP A 373 3.17 -14.69 5.78
CA ASP A 373 2.71 -15.68 4.81
C ASP A 373 2.23 -15.06 3.49
N THR A 374 1.84 -13.79 3.49
CA THR A 374 1.41 -13.11 2.25
C THR A 374 2.53 -12.51 1.43
N LEU A 375 3.62 -12.11 2.06
CA LEU A 375 4.85 -11.87 1.32
C LEU A 375 5.36 -13.17 0.71
N THR A 376 5.14 -14.31 1.40
CA THR A 376 5.48 -15.66 0.94
C THR A 376 4.48 -16.25 -0.05
N SER A 377 3.21 -15.83 -0.05
CA SER A 377 2.20 -16.38 -0.98
C SER A 377 2.43 -16.00 -2.44
N ARG A 378 3.26 -14.99 -2.70
CA ARG A 378 3.69 -14.67 -4.08
C ARG A 378 4.91 -15.49 -4.42
N HIS A 379 4.74 -16.39 -5.39
CA HIS A 379 5.88 -17.11 -5.94
C HIS A 379 7.01 -16.13 -6.33
N PRO A 380 8.27 -16.32 -5.93
CA PRO A 380 9.39 -15.41 -6.20
C PRO A 380 9.56 -15.04 -7.67
N ASN A 381 9.24 -15.98 -8.56
CA ASN A 381 9.29 -15.77 -10.00
C ASN A 381 8.18 -14.88 -10.56
N LEU A 382 7.18 -14.51 -9.74
CA LEU A 382 6.06 -13.65 -10.15
C LEU A 382 6.46 -12.17 -10.03
N ARG A 383 7.28 -11.72 -10.97
CA ARG A 383 7.77 -10.31 -11.01
C ARG A 383 6.66 -9.39 -11.54
N LEU A 384 5.99 -8.68 -10.64
CA LEU A 384 4.94 -7.71 -10.98
C LEU A 384 5.49 -6.33 -11.36
N GLY A 385 6.72 -6.03 -10.97
CA GLY A 385 7.37 -4.73 -11.17
C GLY A 385 6.76 -3.59 -10.35
N MET A 386 6.04 -3.91 -9.26
CA MET A 386 5.36 -2.95 -8.41
C MET A 386 6.03 -2.77 -7.04
N GLY A 387 6.87 -3.69 -6.60
CA GLY A 387 7.41 -3.71 -5.24
C GLY A 387 8.17 -2.43 -4.88
N LEU A 388 9.19 -2.07 -5.66
CA LEU A 388 10.00 -0.88 -5.41
C LEU A 388 9.20 0.44 -5.53
N PRO A 389 8.44 0.68 -6.62
CA PRO A 389 7.62 1.88 -6.73
C PRO A 389 6.62 2.02 -5.55
N MET A 390 5.95 0.94 -5.17
CA MET A 390 5.04 0.96 -4.02
C MET A 390 5.77 1.17 -2.69
N SER A 391 6.92 0.54 -2.48
CA SER A 391 7.74 0.78 -1.27
C SER A 391 8.11 2.25 -1.12
N ARG A 392 8.43 2.92 -2.23
CA ARG A 392 8.68 4.37 -2.24
C ARG A 392 7.44 5.17 -1.87
N VAL A 393 6.27 4.82 -2.42
CA VAL A 393 4.99 5.48 -2.07
C VAL A 393 4.70 5.34 -0.58
N TYR A 394 4.89 4.15 0.02
CA TYR A 394 4.70 3.93 1.46
C TYR A 394 5.70 4.74 2.31
N ALA A 395 6.98 4.78 1.92
CA ALA A 395 8.00 5.55 2.63
C ALA A 395 7.68 7.06 2.60
N GLU A 396 7.41 7.59 1.41
CA GLU A 396 7.10 9.01 1.22
C GLU A 396 5.76 9.42 1.83
N TYR A 397 4.78 8.50 1.94
CA TYR A 397 3.49 8.78 2.58
C TYR A 397 3.68 9.23 4.04
N TRP A 398 4.67 8.69 4.75
CA TRP A 398 5.01 9.05 6.13
C TRP A 398 6.19 10.02 6.23
N ALA A 399 6.39 10.88 5.23
CA ALA A 399 7.48 11.86 5.17
C ALA A 399 8.89 11.26 5.32
N GLY A 400 9.04 10.02 4.89
CA GLY A 400 10.32 9.37 4.69
C GLY A 400 10.79 9.49 3.24
N SER A 401 11.88 8.80 2.91
CA SER A 401 12.37 8.65 1.54
C SER A 401 12.93 7.25 1.32
N LEU A 402 12.91 6.81 0.05
CA LEU A 402 13.56 5.59 -0.38
C LEU A 402 14.38 5.88 -1.63
N GLU A 403 15.67 5.66 -1.52
CA GLU A 403 16.65 5.85 -2.60
C GLU A 403 17.42 4.57 -2.84
N LEU A 404 17.82 4.33 -4.09
CA LEU A 404 18.66 3.22 -4.48
C LEU A 404 19.88 3.72 -5.23
N HIS A 405 21.04 3.22 -4.83
CA HIS A 405 22.31 3.41 -5.53
C HIS A 405 22.80 2.07 -6.02
N SER A 406 23.03 1.95 -7.30
CA SER A 406 23.47 0.70 -7.93
C SER A 406 24.82 0.86 -8.60
N LEU A 407 25.68 -0.12 -8.37
CA LEU A 407 26.92 -0.29 -9.12
C LEU A 407 26.82 -1.60 -9.92
N GLU A 408 26.67 -1.45 -11.23
CA GLU A 408 26.54 -2.58 -12.16
C GLU A 408 27.77 -3.51 -12.06
N GLY A 409 27.54 -4.80 -12.03
CA GLY A 409 28.53 -5.84 -11.77
C GLY A 409 28.83 -6.08 -10.29
N TYR A 410 28.53 -5.13 -9.40
CA TYR A 410 28.81 -5.25 -7.96
C TYR A 410 27.54 -5.51 -7.12
N GLY A 411 26.67 -4.51 -6.95
CA GLY A 411 25.48 -4.64 -6.08
C GLY A 411 24.69 -3.37 -5.94
N VAL A 412 23.76 -3.36 -4.95
CA VAL A 412 22.84 -2.27 -4.68
C VAL A 412 22.91 -1.85 -3.20
N ASP A 413 22.87 -0.53 -2.97
CA ASP A 413 22.62 0.09 -1.68
C ASP A 413 21.24 0.76 -1.69
N ALA A 414 20.33 0.28 -0.85
CA ALA A 414 19.02 0.88 -0.63
C ALA A 414 19.03 1.69 0.66
N PHE A 415 18.64 2.97 0.57
CA PHE A 415 18.55 3.88 1.71
C PHE A 415 17.09 4.18 2.01
N LEU A 416 16.60 3.65 3.13
CA LEU A 416 15.28 3.96 3.67
C LEU A 416 15.42 4.94 4.81
N GLN A 417 14.91 6.15 4.64
CA GLN A 417 14.80 7.14 5.69
C GLN A 417 13.38 7.16 6.28
N ILE A 418 13.26 7.08 7.58
CA ILE A 418 12.01 7.10 8.34
C ILE A 418 11.99 8.34 9.21
N SER A 419 10.91 9.12 9.15
CA SER A 419 10.71 10.27 10.02
C SER A 419 10.14 9.84 11.38
N LYS A 420 10.81 10.18 12.49
CA LYS A 420 10.31 9.93 13.85
C LYS A 420 9.21 10.90 14.26
N LEU A 421 9.17 12.08 13.64
CA LEU A 421 8.28 13.17 14.04
C LEU A 421 6.92 13.12 13.32
N GLY A 422 6.75 12.21 12.32
CA GLY A 422 5.57 12.25 11.46
C GLY A 422 5.45 13.65 10.79
N ASN A 423 4.81 13.72 9.77
CA ASN A 423 4.37 14.74 8.85
C ASN A 423 4.30 16.23 9.21
N LYS A 424 5.38 16.89 9.46
CA LYS A 424 5.41 18.36 9.27
C LYS A 424 5.34 18.75 7.78
N ASN A 425 5.78 17.86 6.89
CA ASN A 425 5.82 18.10 5.44
C ASN A 425 4.57 17.64 4.67
N GLU A 426 3.65 16.89 5.29
CA GLU A 426 2.39 16.48 4.64
C GLU A 426 1.56 17.68 4.21
N GLN A 427 1.52 18.75 4.99
CA GLN A 427 0.82 19.99 4.65
C GLN A 427 1.40 20.68 3.41
N VAL A 428 2.71 20.62 3.20
CA VAL A 428 3.40 21.30 2.10
C VAL A 428 3.35 20.46 0.82
N THR A 429 3.62 19.14 0.93
CA THR A 429 3.65 18.26 -0.25
C THR A 429 2.26 17.94 -0.78
N THR A 430 1.24 17.82 0.08
CA THR A 430 -0.13 17.58 -0.38
C THR A 430 -0.70 18.81 -1.07
N ARG A 431 -0.40 20.02 -0.56
CA ARG A 431 -0.81 21.28 -1.19
C ARG A 431 -0.06 21.50 -2.51
N ALA A 432 1.27 21.29 -2.53
CA ALA A 432 2.06 21.38 -3.75
C ALA A 432 1.71 20.30 -4.80
N ALA A 433 1.25 19.12 -4.38
CA ALA A 433 0.80 18.06 -5.30
C ALA A 433 -0.64 18.29 -5.80
N ILE A 434 -1.46 19.06 -5.07
CA ILE A 434 -2.80 19.48 -5.49
C ILE A 434 -2.70 20.74 -6.36
N ASP A 435 -1.82 21.70 -6.00
CA ASP A 435 -1.63 22.95 -6.72
C ASP A 435 -0.70 22.81 -7.96
N ALA A 436 -0.05 21.66 -8.14
CA ALA A 436 0.82 21.34 -9.28
C ALA A 436 0.15 20.46 -10.35
N VAL A 437 -1.16 20.25 -10.24
CA VAL A 437 -2.02 19.60 -11.24
C VAL A 437 -2.99 20.69 -11.78
#